data_e1ac0257ca80a08a8736c8b29a848993
#
_entry.id   e1ac0257ca80a08a8736c8b29a848993
#
_cell.length_a   1.000
_cell.length_b   1.000
_cell.length_c   1.000
_cell.angle_alpha   90.00
_cell.angle_beta   90.00
_cell.angle_gamma   90.00
#
_symmetry.space_group_name_H-M   'P 1'
#
loop_
_entity.id
_entity.type
_entity.pdbx_description
1 polymer ?
#
loop_
_entity_poly.entity_id
_entity_poly.type
_entity_poly.pdbx_seq_one_letter_code
_entity_poly.pdbx_strand_id
1 'polypeptide(L)'
;MRASSYNISVNVDKKKNLYVILNGYTRALDIVNKSVYDFLKNNGNLGHVSEDTKNKLIKRGYLTSLTHSEEIQLVKHLLDKAHKDMRFKKYNFHFILSYDCNLRCIYCYENPILNGSHCLPKAKISKEYIDRAFEIISEKIKDGSCSRTIALYGGEPFLADNYDMICYIVKKGKENKCNFSVTTNGYDIDKYLDFLKDNKIFSFQITLDGCRGCSK
;
A
#
# COMPACT_ATOMS: atom_id res chain seq x y z
N MET A 1 1.34 32.17 18.42
CA MET A 1 1.65 30.85 17.82
C MET A 1 1.17 29.75 18.73
N ARG A 2 0.75 28.63 18.20
CA ARG A 2 0.29 27.45 18.96
C ARG A 2 0.86 26.17 18.37
N ALA A 3 0.79 25.09 19.12
CA ALA A 3 1.08 23.77 18.55
C ALA A 3 0.02 23.39 17.52
N SER A 4 0.45 22.73 16.44
CA SER A 4 -0.47 22.19 15.45
C SER A 4 -1.38 21.14 16.07
N SER A 5 -2.67 21.17 15.73
CA SER A 5 -3.66 20.17 16.16
C SER A 5 -3.42 18.79 15.54
N TYR A 6 -2.56 18.71 14.53
CA TYR A 6 -2.21 17.50 13.81
C TYR A 6 -0.88 16.88 14.28
N ASN A 7 -0.35 17.33 15.42
CA ASN A 7 0.82 16.71 16.02
C ASN A 7 0.42 15.44 16.77
N ILE A 8 1.08 14.34 16.43
CA ILE A 8 0.99 13.07 17.10
C ILE A 8 2.31 12.82 17.79
N SER A 9 2.30 12.42 19.06
CA SER A 9 3.53 12.18 19.80
C SER A 9 3.46 10.88 20.59
N VAL A 10 4.58 10.15 20.62
CA VAL A 10 4.73 8.88 21.34
C VAL A 10 6.04 8.90 22.11
N ASN A 11 6.03 8.44 23.36
CA ASN A 11 7.26 8.24 24.13
C ASN A 11 7.92 6.93 23.65
N VAL A 12 9.13 7.03 23.12
CA VAL A 12 9.88 5.88 22.57
C VAL A 12 10.96 5.36 23.51
N ASP A 13 11.43 6.20 24.42
CA ASP A 13 12.38 5.79 25.47
C ASP A 13 12.05 6.51 26.77
N LYS A 14 11.37 5.79 27.67
CA LYS A 14 10.97 6.33 28.99
C LYS A 14 12.18 6.68 29.89
N LYS A 15 13.27 5.92 29.75
CA LYS A 15 14.47 6.16 30.58
C LYS A 15 15.21 7.40 30.13
N LYS A 16 15.29 7.66 28.84
CA LYS A 16 15.95 8.82 28.23
C LYS A 16 15.02 10.01 28.02
N ASN A 17 13.72 9.86 28.31
CA ASN A 17 12.69 10.88 28.04
C ASN A 17 12.71 11.36 26.58
N LEU A 18 12.77 10.42 25.65
CA LEU A 18 12.73 10.69 24.22
C LEU A 18 11.32 10.43 23.66
N TYR A 19 10.90 11.33 22.80
CA TYR A 19 9.60 11.30 22.15
C TYR A 19 9.78 11.38 20.64
N VAL A 20 9.00 10.60 19.91
CA VAL A 20 8.80 10.80 18.47
C VAL A 20 7.60 11.71 18.30
N ILE A 21 7.74 12.73 17.48
CA ILE A 21 6.64 13.59 17.06
C ILE A 21 6.46 13.48 15.55
N LEU A 22 5.21 13.37 15.12
CA LEU A 22 4.78 13.34 13.71
C LEU A 22 3.77 14.46 13.51
N ASN A 23 3.92 15.25 12.45
CA ASN A 23 2.84 16.14 12.03
C ASN A 23 2.07 15.48 10.86
N GLY A 24 0.75 15.33 11.03
CA GLY A 24 -0.10 14.53 10.14
C GLY A 24 -0.24 15.07 8.71
N TYR A 25 -0.06 16.38 8.47
CA TYR A 25 -0.19 16.94 7.12
C TYR A 25 1.13 17.36 6.49
N THR A 26 2.13 17.80 7.28
CA THR A 26 3.47 18.09 6.73
C THR A 26 4.34 16.85 6.57
N ARG A 27 3.94 15.73 7.21
CA ARG A 27 4.68 14.47 7.30
C ARG A 27 6.05 14.60 7.99
N ALA A 28 6.28 15.70 8.71
CA ALA A 28 7.48 15.86 9.50
C ALA A 28 7.51 14.81 10.61
N LEU A 29 8.63 14.10 10.75
CA LEU A 29 8.87 13.10 11.78
C LEU A 29 10.22 13.40 12.43
N ASP A 30 10.22 13.60 13.76
CA ASP A 30 11.42 13.95 14.50
C ASP A 30 11.44 13.29 15.88
N ILE A 31 12.65 13.08 16.41
CA ILE A 31 12.86 12.67 17.80
C ILE A 31 13.20 13.92 18.61
N VAL A 32 12.47 14.12 19.69
CA VAL A 32 12.64 15.27 20.58
C VAL A 32 12.81 14.83 22.04
N ASN A 33 13.41 15.69 22.83
CA ASN A 33 13.51 15.52 24.27
C ASN A 33 12.21 15.96 24.99
N LYS A 34 12.15 15.69 26.28
CA LYS A 34 10.99 16.04 27.13
C LYS A 34 10.65 17.53 27.09
N SER A 35 11.63 18.40 27.06
CA SER A 35 11.42 19.86 27.07
C SER A 35 10.67 20.34 25.83
N VAL A 36 11.03 19.86 24.63
CA VAL A 36 10.32 20.18 23.39
C VAL A 36 8.94 19.54 23.36
N TYR A 37 8.81 18.31 23.86
CA TYR A 37 7.52 17.64 23.97
C TYR A 37 6.56 18.41 24.89
N ASP A 38 7.00 18.77 26.10
CA ASP A 38 6.19 19.53 27.06
C ASP A 38 5.80 20.92 26.51
N PHE A 39 6.72 21.58 25.81
CA PHE A 39 6.45 22.85 25.12
C PHE A 39 5.33 22.72 24.10
N LEU A 40 5.37 21.71 23.24
CA LEU A 40 4.33 21.47 22.23
C LEU A 40 3.01 21.05 22.87
N LYS A 41 3.03 20.21 23.89
CA LYS A 41 1.84 19.72 24.58
C LYS A 41 1.06 20.85 25.28
N ASN A 42 1.78 21.86 25.75
CA ASN A 42 1.22 23.03 26.44
C ASN A 42 1.04 24.26 25.53
N ASN A 43 0.90 24.04 24.22
CA ASN A 43 0.70 25.10 23.21
C ASN A 43 1.75 26.20 23.22
N GLY A 44 2.98 25.87 23.58
CA GLY A 44 4.07 26.85 23.68
C GLY A 44 4.08 27.70 24.96
N ASN A 45 3.21 27.42 25.93
CA ASN A 45 3.07 28.22 27.15
C ASN A 45 3.92 27.70 28.33
N LEU A 46 4.38 26.47 28.30
CA LEU A 46 5.21 25.86 29.34
C LEU A 46 6.47 25.24 28.70
N GLY A 47 7.62 25.61 29.25
CA GLY A 47 8.93 25.15 28.81
C GLY A 47 9.69 26.20 28.01
N HIS A 48 10.99 26.31 28.28
CA HIS A 48 11.90 27.14 27.50
C HIS A 48 12.54 26.30 26.40
N VAL A 49 12.26 26.64 25.16
CA VAL A 49 13.00 26.17 23.99
C VAL A 49 13.72 27.36 23.35
N SER A 50 14.90 27.15 22.79
CA SER A 50 15.65 28.21 22.13
C SER A 50 14.91 28.72 20.91
N GLU A 51 15.18 29.97 20.49
CA GLU A 51 14.59 30.54 19.28
C GLU A 51 14.93 29.73 18.03
N ASP A 52 16.14 29.13 17.95
CA ASP A 52 16.51 28.21 16.86
C ASP A 52 15.61 26.98 16.85
N THR A 53 15.32 26.41 18.03
CA THR A 53 14.39 25.27 18.14
C THR A 53 12.98 25.66 17.72
N LYS A 54 12.47 26.83 18.14
CA LYS A 54 11.15 27.34 17.73
C LYS A 54 11.07 27.48 16.20
N ASN A 55 12.09 28.09 15.60
CA ASN A 55 12.15 28.25 14.15
C ASN A 55 12.15 26.92 13.40
N LYS A 56 12.86 25.89 13.92
CA LYS A 56 12.81 24.54 13.40
C LYS A 56 11.41 23.92 13.52
N LEU A 57 10.76 24.08 14.68
CA LEU A 57 9.41 23.57 14.91
C LEU A 57 8.38 24.23 13.98
N ILE A 58 8.52 25.54 13.71
CA ILE A 58 7.69 26.26 12.73
C ILE A 58 7.92 25.71 11.31
N LYS A 59 9.19 25.66 10.90
CA LYS A 59 9.55 25.17 9.55
C LYS A 59 9.04 23.74 9.29
N ARG A 60 8.98 22.92 10.32
CA ARG A 60 8.50 21.53 10.24
C ARG A 60 6.98 21.40 10.43
N GLY A 61 6.29 22.50 10.77
CA GLY A 61 4.84 22.53 10.93
C GLY A 61 4.33 22.07 12.31
N TYR A 62 5.22 21.83 13.27
CA TYR A 62 4.81 21.49 14.63
C TYR A 62 4.22 22.68 15.39
N LEU A 63 4.64 23.90 15.03
CA LEU A 63 4.06 25.15 15.47
C LEU A 63 3.44 25.87 14.29
N THR A 64 2.29 26.51 14.53
CA THR A 64 1.54 27.26 13.52
C THR A 64 1.06 28.60 14.05
N SER A 65 0.96 29.59 13.18
CA SER A 65 0.28 30.86 13.45
C SER A 65 -1.23 30.81 13.17
N LEU A 66 -1.69 29.76 12.48
CA LEU A 66 -3.09 29.60 12.13
C LEU A 66 -3.94 29.34 13.38
N THR A 67 -5.15 29.84 13.37
CA THR A 67 -6.19 29.45 14.32
C THR A 67 -6.55 27.98 14.08
N HIS A 68 -7.29 27.36 15.00
CA HIS A 68 -7.75 26.00 14.85
C HIS A 68 -8.62 25.82 13.58
N SER A 69 -9.53 26.77 13.32
CA SER A 69 -10.41 26.71 12.14
C SER A 69 -9.64 26.89 10.84
N GLU A 70 -8.68 27.80 10.78
CA GLU A 70 -7.84 27.99 9.59
C GLU A 70 -6.97 26.75 9.29
N GLU A 71 -6.43 26.12 10.34
CA GLU A 71 -5.65 24.90 10.17
C GLU A 71 -6.52 23.74 9.62
N ILE A 72 -7.76 23.59 10.13
CA ILE A 72 -8.72 22.61 9.59
C ILE A 72 -9.01 22.88 8.11
N GLN A 73 -9.23 24.16 7.74
CA GLN A 73 -9.50 24.54 6.34
C GLN A 73 -8.29 24.26 5.45
N LEU A 74 -7.06 24.54 5.93
CA LEU A 74 -5.84 24.21 5.20
C LEU A 74 -5.73 22.72 4.96
N VAL A 75 -5.90 21.90 5.99
CA VAL A 75 -5.82 20.44 5.88
C VAL A 75 -6.90 19.90 4.95
N LYS A 76 -8.13 20.41 5.05
CA LYS A 76 -9.22 20.05 4.13
C LYS A 76 -8.87 20.39 2.67
N HIS A 77 -8.32 21.57 2.43
CA HIS A 77 -7.87 21.97 1.09
C HIS A 77 -6.77 21.03 0.55
N LEU A 78 -5.78 20.68 1.40
CA LEU A 78 -4.72 19.74 1.02
C LEU A 78 -5.26 18.34 0.71
N LEU A 79 -6.24 17.86 1.49
CA LEU A 79 -6.91 16.58 1.24
C LEU A 79 -7.73 16.62 -0.04
N ASP A 80 -8.49 17.70 -0.29
CA ASP A 80 -9.26 17.86 -1.52
C ASP A 80 -8.35 17.89 -2.77
N LYS A 81 -7.20 18.55 -2.65
CA LYS A 81 -6.18 18.55 -3.71
C LYS A 81 -5.61 17.16 -3.93
N ALA A 82 -5.21 16.49 -2.85
CA ALA A 82 -4.70 15.11 -2.94
C ALA A 82 -5.75 14.13 -3.50
N HIS A 83 -7.03 14.29 -3.14
CA HIS A 83 -8.12 13.49 -3.69
C HIS A 83 -8.38 13.78 -5.17
N LYS A 84 -8.29 15.07 -5.59
CA LYS A 84 -8.35 15.42 -7.02
C LYS A 84 -7.20 14.78 -7.79
N ASP A 85 -5.98 14.91 -7.27
CA ASP A 85 -4.78 14.30 -7.87
C ASP A 85 -4.88 12.75 -7.91
N MET A 86 -5.52 12.12 -6.90
CA MET A 86 -5.79 10.68 -6.91
C MET A 86 -6.93 10.27 -7.84
N ARG A 87 -7.96 11.11 -8.04
CA ARG A 87 -9.04 10.83 -9.03
C ARG A 87 -8.52 10.82 -10.46
N PHE A 88 -7.44 11.53 -10.74
CA PHE A 88 -6.72 11.42 -12.01
C PHE A 88 -5.76 10.22 -12.04
N LYS A 89 -5.63 9.46 -10.95
CA LYS A 89 -4.83 8.25 -10.87
C LYS A 89 -5.69 7.02 -11.12
N LYS A 90 -5.72 6.65 -12.35
CA LYS A 90 -5.63 5.37 -13.03
C LYS A 90 -6.35 4.22 -12.31
N TYR A 91 -7.35 3.70 -12.95
CA TYR A 91 -7.88 2.39 -12.64
C TYR A 91 -6.72 1.38 -12.53
N ASN A 92 -6.76 0.56 -11.49
CA ASN A 92 -5.86 -0.57 -11.31
C ASN A 92 -6.68 -1.84 -11.60
N PHE A 93 -6.12 -2.72 -12.40
CA PHE A 93 -6.75 -3.98 -12.75
C PHE A 93 -6.08 -5.12 -12.01
N HIS A 94 -6.91 -5.98 -11.43
CA HIS A 94 -6.50 -7.19 -10.76
C HIS A 94 -7.20 -8.38 -11.41
N PHE A 95 -6.43 -9.37 -11.85
CA PHE A 95 -6.99 -10.64 -12.30
C PHE A 95 -6.92 -11.63 -11.14
N ILE A 96 -8.07 -12.07 -10.67
CA ILE A 96 -8.20 -13.18 -9.74
C ILE A 96 -8.31 -14.44 -10.58
N LEU A 97 -7.23 -15.23 -10.63
CA LEU A 97 -7.14 -16.41 -11.49
C LEU A 97 -8.05 -17.54 -11.02
N SER A 98 -8.00 -17.81 -9.72
CA SER A 98 -8.86 -18.71 -8.96
C SER A 98 -8.66 -18.45 -7.47
N TYR A 99 -9.48 -19.07 -6.63
CA TYR A 99 -9.27 -19.11 -5.18
C TYR A 99 -8.51 -20.37 -4.74
N ASP A 100 -8.04 -21.20 -5.68
CA ASP A 100 -7.22 -22.37 -5.35
C ASP A 100 -5.84 -21.94 -4.83
N CYS A 101 -5.38 -22.63 -3.77
CA CYS A 101 -4.07 -22.40 -3.18
C CYS A 101 -3.50 -23.73 -2.69
N ASN A 102 -2.18 -23.89 -2.82
CA ASN A 102 -1.44 -25.06 -2.34
C ASN A 102 -1.06 -24.96 -0.86
N LEU A 103 -1.29 -23.82 -0.19
CA LEU A 103 -1.09 -23.61 1.23
C LEU A 103 -2.41 -23.43 1.99
N ARG A 104 -2.35 -23.51 3.32
CA ARG A 104 -3.49 -23.32 4.24
C ARG A 104 -3.06 -22.46 5.42
N CYS A 105 -2.64 -21.22 5.13
CA CYS A 105 -2.18 -20.27 6.13
C CYS A 105 -3.32 -19.95 7.12
N ILE A 106 -3.03 -20.01 8.42
CA ILE A 106 -4.03 -19.81 9.48
C ILE A 106 -4.62 -18.40 9.51
N TYR A 107 -3.88 -17.41 9.01
CA TYR A 107 -4.27 -15.99 8.92
C TYR A 107 -4.85 -15.62 7.55
N CYS A 108 -4.99 -16.56 6.61
CA CYS A 108 -5.52 -16.27 5.28
C CYS A 108 -6.96 -15.82 5.37
N TYR A 109 -7.26 -14.63 4.85
CA TYR A 109 -8.63 -14.10 4.84
C TYR A 109 -9.57 -14.89 3.93
N GLU A 110 -9.02 -15.67 2.98
CA GLU A 110 -9.77 -16.59 2.11
C GLU A 110 -10.03 -17.96 2.79
N ASN A 111 -9.50 -18.19 3.99
CA ASN A 111 -9.60 -19.45 4.69
C ASN A 111 -11.05 -19.93 4.93
N PRO A 112 -12.03 -19.07 5.29
CA PRO A 112 -13.44 -19.44 5.38
C PRO A 112 -14.02 -19.93 4.06
N ILE A 113 -13.52 -19.39 2.96
CA ILE A 113 -13.91 -19.75 1.58
C ILE A 113 -13.29 -21.10 1.20
N LEU A 114 -12.03 -21.32 1.60
CA LEU A 114 -11.28 -22.53 1.30
C LEU A 114 -11.72 -23.72 2.20
N ASN A 115 -12.18 -23.46 3.41
CA ASN A 115 -12.58 -24.46 4.42
C ASN A 115 -14.06 -24.86 4.39
N GLY A 116 -14.82 -24.43 3.41
CA GLY A 116 -16.07 -25.09 3.04
C GLY A 116 -17.34 -24.65 3.75
N SER A 117 -17.35 -23.55 4.52
CA SER A 117 -18.64 -23.02 5.05
C SER A 117 -19.39 -22.12 4.05
N HIS A 118 -18.71 -21.58 3.07
CA HIS A 118 -19.28 -20.91 1.89
C HIS A 118 -18.40 -21.22 0.70
N CYS A 119 -18.65 -22.33 0.02
CA CYS A 119 -17.96 -22.67 -1.22
C CYS A 119 -18.23 -21.60 -2.25
N LEU A 120 -17.31 -20.65 -2.42
CA LEU A 120 -17.20 -20.05 -3.73
C LEU A 120 -16.91 -21.18 -4.71
N PRO A 121 -17.60 -21.23 -5.88
CA PRO A 121 -17.31 -22.24 -6.87
C PRO A 121 -15.81 -22.19 -7.15
N LYS A 122 -15.17 -23.34 -7.38
CA LYS A 122 -13.78 -23.44 -7.86
C LYS A 122 -13.71 -22.89 -9.30
N ALA A 123 -14.19 -21.67 -9.47
CA ALA A 123 -14.24 -21.00 -10.74
C ALA A 123 -12.84 -20.49 -11.05
N LYS A 124 -12.30 -20.95 -12.15
CA LYS A 124 -11.12 -20.36 -12.79
C LYS A 124 -11.59 -19.28 -13.75
N ILE A 125 -10.80 -18.22 -13.86
CA ILE A 125 -11.07 -17.17 -14.84
C ILE A 125 -11.02 -17.78 -16.25
N SER A 126 -11.96 -17.40 -17.10
CA SER A 126 -11.99 -17.89 -18.49
C SER A 126 -11.29 -16.93 -19.46
N LYS A 127 -10.94 -17.43 -20.65
CA LYS A 127 -10.31 -16.59 -21.70
C LYS A 127 -11.25 -15.49 -22.18
N GLU A 128 -12.55 -15.75 -22.23
CA GLU A 128 -13.58 -14.77 -22.63
C GLU A 128 -13.61 -13.59 -21.66
N TYR A 129 -13.50 -13.85 -20.33
CA TYR A 129 -13.41 -12.77 -19.34
C TYR A 129 -12.10 -11.98 -19.48
N ILE A 130 -10.98 -12.65 -19.77
CA ILE A 130 -9.70 -11.99 -20.02
C ILE A 130 -9.79 -11.08 -21.25
N ASP A 131 -10.36 -11.58 -22.35
CA ASP A 131 -10.52 -10.80 -23.58
C ASP A 131 -11.37 -9.56 -23.34
N ARG A 132 -12.51 -9.72 -22.67
CA ARG A 132 -13.38 -8.61 -22.30
C ARG A 132 -12.68 -7.59 -21.39
N ALA A 133 -11.91 -8.07 -20.41
CA ALA A 133 -11.13 -7.19 -19.54
C ALA A 133 -10.09 -6.40 -20.33
N PHE A 134 -9.39 -7.01 -21.28
CA PHE A 134 -8.39 -6.31 -22.09
C PHE A 134 -8.99 -5.31 -23.08
N GLU A 135 -10.23 -5.48 -23.54
CA GLU A 135 -10.96 -4.45 -24.29
C GLU A 135 -11.09 -3.18 -23.43
N ILE A 136 -11.56 -3.33 -22.18
CA ILE A 136 -11.72 -2.22 -21.23
C ILE A 136 -10.36 -1.61 -20.87
N ILE A 137 -9.36 -2.44 -20.57
CA ILE A 137 -7.99 -2.00 -20.23
C ILE A 137 -7.41 -1.17 -21.38
N SER A 138 -7.55 -1.66 -22.62
CA SER A 138 -7.04 -0.96 -23.81
C SER A 138 -7.69 0.42 -23.98
N GLU A 139 -8.99 0.54 -23.78
CA GLU A 139 -9.70 1.81 -23.77
C GLU A 139 -9.16 2.76 -22.69
N LYS A 140 -9.05 2.26 -21.44
CA LYS A 140 -8.57 3.05 -20.31
C LYS A 140 -7.09 3.43 -20.39
N ILE A 141 -6.27 2.64 -21.07
CA ILE A 141 -4.89 3.00 -21.38
C ILE A 141 -4.83 4.14 -22.40
N LYS A 142 -5.70 4.14 -23.41
CA LYS A 142 -5.75 5.19 -24.44
C LYS A 142 -6.14 6.54 -23.86
N ASP A 143 -7.09 6.58 -22.95
CA ASP A 143 -7.53 7.81 -22.28
C ASP A 143 -6.62 8.25 -21.12
N GLY A 144 -5.58 7.47 -20.82
CA GLY A 144 -4.62 7.75 -19.75
C GLY A 144 -5.13 7.49 -18.33
N SER A 145 -6.33 6.96 -18.16
CA SER A 145 -6.98 6.74 -16.87
C SER A 145 -6.63 5.41 -16.18
N CYS A 146 -5.79 4.59 -16.81
CA CYS A 146 -5.41 3.25 -16.33
C CYS A 146 -3.92 3.16 -16.02
N SER A 147 -3.59 2.43 -14.95
CA SER A 147 -2.24 1.93 -14.72
C SER A 147 -1.88 0.88 -15.77
N ARG A 148 -0.63 0.88 -16.23
CA ARG A 148 -0.10 -0.19 -17.09
C ARG A 148 0.37 -1.41 -16.31
N THR A 149 0.25 -1.41 -15.00
CA THR A 149 0.57 -2.57 -14.17
C THR A 149 -0.71 -3.29 -13.81
N ILE A 150 -0.79 -4.55 -14.17
CA ILE A 150 -1.90 -5.46 -13.88
C ILE A 150 -1.47 -6.40 -12.76
N ALA A 151 -2.25 -6.50 -11.70
CA ALA A 151 -1.96 -7.41 -10.60
C ALA A 151 -2.58 -8.79 -10.85
N LEU A 152 -1.78 -9.83 -10.70
CA LEU A 152 -2.26 -11.22 -10.62
C LEU A 152 -2.48 -11.56 -9.16
N TYR A 153 -3.66 -12.03 -8.84
CA TYR A 153 -4.11 -12.26 -7.48
C TYR A 153 -4.99 -13.52 -7.38
N GLY A 154 -5.41 -13.87 -6.17
CA GLY A 154 -6.26 -15.01 -5.88
C GLY A 154 -5.71 -15.83 -4.72
N GLY A 155 -6.03 -17.13 -4.65
CA GLY A 155 -5.44 -18.04 -3.70
C GLY A 155 -3.93 -18.09 -3.86
N GLU A 156 -3.45 -18.82 -4.86
CA GLU A 156 -2.05 -18.76 -5.31
C GLU A 156 -2.04 -18.57 -6.85
N PRO A 157 -1.62 -17.39 -7.34
CA PRO A 157 -1.59 -17.17 -8.78
C PRO A 157 -0.66 -18.11 -9.53
N PHE A 158 0.50 -18.43 -8.97
CA PHE A 158 1.52 -19.27 -9.59
C PHE A 158 1.37 -20.77 -9.30
N LEU A 159 0.14 -21.26 -9.13
CA LEU A 159 -0.11 -22.70 -9.21
C LEU A 159 0.28 -23.21 -10.59
N ALA A 160 0.83 -24.42 -10.66
CA ALA A 160 1.14 -25.09 -11.93
C ALA A 160 -0.06 -25.11 -12.88
N ASP A 161 -1.28 -25.31 -12.36
CA ASP A 161 -2.52 -25.37 -13.10
C ASP A 161 -2.95 -24.02 -13.71
N ASN A 162 -2.33 -22.93 -13.33
CA ASN A 162 -2.61 -21.59 -13.85
C ASN A 162 -1.64 -21.17 -14.97
N TYR A 163 -0.65 -22.01 -15.31
CA TYR A 163 0.42 -21.67 -16.23
C TYR A 163 -0.09 -21.19 -17.59
N ASP A 164 -0.97 -21.97 -18.24
CA ASP A 164 -1.51 -21.62 -19.56
C ASP A 164 -2.32 -20.33 -19.54
N MET A 165 -3.06 -20.10 -18.44
CA MET A 165 -3.85 -18.87 -18.29
C MET A 165 -2.96 -17.66 -18.08
N ILE A 166 -1.89 -17.78 -17.28
CA ILE A 166 -0.89 -16.72 -17.10
C ILE A 166 -0.20 -16.40 -18.43
N CYS A 167 0.21 -17.42 -19.20
CA CYS A 167 0.77 -17.22 -20.53
C CYS A 167 -0.18 -16.45 -21.45
N TYR A 168 -1.47 -16.78 -21.42
CA TYR A 168 -2.50 -16.08 -22.19
C TYR A 168 -2.66 -14.62 -21.77
N ILE A 169 -2.76 -14.36 -20.46
CA ILE A 169 -2.87 -12.99 -19.90
C ILE A 169 -1.65 -12.15 -20.28
N VAL A 170 -0.45 -12.73 -20.14
CA VAL A 170 0.81 -12.02 -20.45
C VAL A 170 0.91 -11.71 -21.94
N LYS A 171 0.49 -12.62 -22.82
CA LYS A 171 0.44 -12.35 -24.27
C LYS A 171 -0.43 -11.12 -24.56
N LYS A 172 -1.67 -11.08 -24.03
CA LYS A 172 -2.58 -9.93 -24.16
C LYS A 172 -2.02 -8.65 -23.54
N GLY A 173 -1.39 -8.77 -22.38
CA GLY A 173 -0.76 -7.63 -21.72
C GLY A 173 0.39 -7.01 -22.51
N LYS A 174 1.22 -7.83 -23.15
CA LYS A 174 2.29 -7.34 -24.04
C LYS A 174 1.77 -6.51 -25.19
N GLU A 175 0.66 -6.93 -25.82
CA GLU A 175 0.00 -6.17 -26.90
C GLU A 175 -0.38 -4.76 -26.44
N ASN A 176 -0.72 -4.60 -25.14
CA ASN A 176 -1.10 -3.34 -24.51
C ASN A 176 0.06 -2.65 -23.77
N LYS A 177 1.29 -3.14 -23.88
CA LYS A 177 2.49 -2.65 -23.18
C LYS A 177 2.29 -2.59 -21.66
N CYS A 178 1.62 -3.61 -21.10
CA CYS A 178 1.40 -3.76 -19.66
C CYS A 178 2.58 -4.47 -18.99
N ASN A 179 2.81 -4.10 -17.73
CA ASN A 179 3.63 -4.84 -16.78
C ASN A 179 2.71 -5.61 -15.83
N PHE A 180 3.27 -6.54 -15.07
CA PHE A 180 2.53 -7.34 -14.12
C PHE A 180 3.13 -7.23 -12.73
N SER A 181 2.28 -7.26 -11.73
CA SER A 181 2.67 -7.48 -10.34
C SER A 181 1.98 -8.75 -9.85
N VAL A 182 2.64 -9.50 -8.98
CA VAL A 182 2.08 -10.72 -8.42
C VAL A 182 2.43 -10.83 -6.95
N THR A 183 1.42 -11.20 -6.15
CA THR A 183 1.63 -11.63 -4.77
C THR A 183 1.53 -13.14 -4.75
N THR A 184 2.58 -13.82 -4.33
CA THR A 184 2.71 -15.28 -4.40
C THR A 184 3.37 -15.82 -3.14
N ASN A 185 3.05 -17.06 -2.78
CA ASN A 185 3.78 -17.80 -1.76
C ASN A 185 5.12 -18.39 -2.29
N GLY A 186 5.33 -18.32 -3.59
CA GLY A 186 6.57 -18.75 -4.24
C GLY A 186 6.81 -20.25 -4.32
N TYR A 187 5.89 -21.10 -3.86
CA TYR A 187 6.09 -22.53 -3.75
C TYR A 187 6.34 -23.21 -5.10
N ASP A 188 5.58 -22.85 -6.12
CA ASP A 188 5.66 -23.41 -7.48
C ASP A 188 6.44 -22.50 -8.45
N ILE A 189 7.18 -21.50 -7.98
CA ILE A 189 7.83 -20.50 -8.83
C ILE A 189 8.89 -21.10 -9.76
N ASP A 190 9.49 -22.23 -9.37
CA ASP A 190 10.44 -22.98 -10.17
C ASP A 190 9.87 -23.43 -11.51
N LYS A 191 8.57 -23.76 -11.55
CA LYS A 191 7.85 -24.16 -12.77
C LYS A 191 7.68 -23.02 -13.77
N TYR A 192 7.87 -21.78 -13.31
CA TYR A 192 7.74 -20.55 -14.11
C TYR A 192 9.07 -19.90 -14.49
N LEU A 193 10.21 -20.45 -14.04
CA LEU A 193 11.52 -19.77 -14.19
C LEU A 193 11.85 -19.41 -15.64
N ASP A 194 11.66 -20.33 -16.57
CA ASP A 194 12.00 -20.07 -17.98
C ASP A 194 11.01 -19.05 -18.57
N PHE A 195 9.73 -19.18 -18.28
CA PHE A 195 8.72 -18.19 -18.66
C PHE A 195 9.06 -16.80 -18.13
N LEU A 196 9.50 -16.69 -16.88
CA LEU A 196 9.84 -15.43 -16.23
C LEU A 196 11.14 -14.81 -16.78
N LYS A 197 12.12 -15.63 -17.15
CA LYS A 197 13.34 -15.15 -17.84
C LYS A 197 13.01 -14.49 -19.17
N ASP A 198 12.05 -15.06 -19.92
CA ASP A 198 11.63 -14.55 -21.22
C ASP A 198 10.66 -13.35 -21.10
N ASN A 199 10.08 -13.17 -19.94
CA ASN A 199 9.06 -12.16 -19.66
C ASN A 199 9.44 -11.26 -18.49
N LYS A 200 10.47 -10.40 -18.65
CA LYS A 200 10.99 -9.49 -17.63
C LYS A 200 10.06 -8.29 -17.34
N ILE A 201 8.77 -8.56 -17.25
CA ILE A 201 7.70 -7.55 -17.04
C ILE A 201 6.99 -7.75 -15.70
N PHE A 202 7.52 -8.64 -14.84
CA PHE A 202 6.95 -8.95 -13.54
C PHE A 202 7.66 -8.24 -12.40
N SER A 203 6.88 -7.76 -11.43
CA SER A 203 7.32 -7.43 -10.08
C SER A 203 6.68 -8.42 -9.10
N PHE A 204 7.45 -8.86 -8.11
CA PHE A 204 7.05 -9.89 -7.17
C PHE A 204 6.93 -9.35 -5.76
N GLN A 205 5.88 -9.78 -5.08
CA GLN A 205 5.77 -9.77 -3.63
C GLN A 205 5.67 -11.22 -3.17
N ILE A 206 6.74 -11.74 -2.56
CA ILE A 206 6.77 -13.13 -2.05
C ILE A 206 6.51 -13.10 -0.55
N THR A 207 5.50 -13.86 -0.12
CA THR A 207 5.18 -14.03 1.31
C THR A 207 5.98 -15.17 1.88
N LEU A 208 6.77 -14.91 2.94
CA LEU A 208 7.58 -15.88 3.65
C LEU A 208 7.14 -15.92 5.12
N ASP A 209 6.62 -17.05 5.58
CA ASP A 209 6.06 -17.22 6.92
C ASP A 209 7.08 -17.70 7.96
N GLY A 210 8.37 -17.57 7.69
CA GLY A 210 9.45 -17.99 8.57
C GLY A 210 10.01 -19.38 8.24
N CYS A 211 10.87 -19.89 9.11
CA CYS A 211 11.51 -21.19 8.93
C CYS A 211 10.61 -22.35 9.38
N ARG A 212 10.90 -23.59 8.91
CA ARG A 212 10.27 -24.82 9.42
C ARG A 212 10.45 -24.87 10.94
N GLY A 213 9.37 -24.82 11.69
CA GLY A 213 9.34 -24.84 13.16
C GLY A 213 8.95 -23.52 13.84
N CYS A 214 8.85 -22.40 13.10
CA CYS A 214 8.38 -21.11 13.63
C CYS A 214 6.89 -20.85 13.36
N SER A 215 6.25 -21.65 12.52
CA SER A 215 4.80 -21.61 12.28
C SER A 215 4.11 -22.58 13.24
N LYS A 216 3.62 -22.06 14.37
CA LYS A 216 2.61 -22.73 15.18
C LYS A 216 1.24 -22.17 14.84
#